data_34cf7f71e46c4dba7437c98c702a5dd9
#
_entry.id   34cf7f71e46c4dba7437c98c702a5dd9
#
_cell.length_a   1.000
_cell.length_b   1.000
_cell.length_c   1.000
_cell.angle_alpha   90.00
_cell.angle_beta   90.00
_cell.angle_gamma   90.00
#
_symmetry.space_group_name_H-M   'P 1'
#
loop_
_entity.id
_entity.type
_entity.pdbx_description
1 polymer ?
#
loop_
_entity_poly.entity_id
_entity_poly.type
_entity_poly.pdbx_seq_one_letter_code
_entity_poly.pdbx_strand_id
1 'polypeptide(L)'
;MPTSPHVDFKFKNNNVLQTTPMLGVSCVLARTTKGPYDDPSEIISTFSQFQRIYGSEIVPDGSVSNIEKALQGGSKLRVIRVLGKGATQGTVTASPAAARKAKDSEDGISVASAVTDPAKPSALITLKSGSTTYSFGLVTKGYGDPIGSANTFQVGFYKQANTLYYKIYSANGQVLEQGPVITYKTADDNNNTSVDYLALSAFAKNSEYIKPVITAGSSFENLIKWLTDDIDGTKNAITITVGDAAPSETEKLFNGTIGSAGSTPTAEEWITSLDLVKDYTDFYQLFISHISQHLTTDSDVLKVYKAAADMAKELMEWVLYIEVPKHLTHYTQSTQARDYKAQVTWVQTCLGTVGNSKYIAYFGGGLKYYNENGNLQDSDVVGTIVGLGDASATQYGPWKSFAGMNRGVIGDAVGPVCPNYGSPSRYNELNTLAQNYINEMVIKDTPDAGKQTMLWHCFSSQVKQDSERFLSIVRLNLYLKKFLRPVLNKYIEEPNVWSTWKRIWLEVKPTLDSLVDEDAMTEYTWMGDQDATSWDDLSVNNEADARQGKYRAILKYKDVVPMQEVTMEIVIDAASKAVSIVETSNNL
;
A
#
# COMPACT_ATOMS: atom_id res chain seq x y z
N MET A 1 4.46 -10.33 36.24
CA MET A 1 4.33 -8.88 36.00
C MET A 1 2.99 -8.69 35.32
N PRO A 2 2.18 -7.70 35.70
CA PRO A 2 0.94 -7.45 34.97
C PRO A 2 1.30 -7.04 33.53
N THR A 3 0.77 -7.75 32.57
CA THR A 3 0.84 -7.39 31.15
C THR A 3 -0.23 -6.35 30.87
N SER A 4 0.07 -5.35 30.04
CA SER A 4 -0.96 -4.39 29.59
C SER A 4 -2.13 -5.13 28.96
N PRO A 5 -3.37 -4.65 29.14
CA PRO A 5 -4.54 -5.25 28.51
C PRO A 5 -4.37 -5.30 26.99
N HIS A 6 -4.50 -6.47 26.40
CA HIS A 6 -4.34 -6.66 24.98
C HIS A 6 -5.17 -7.84 24.48
N VAL A 7 -5.54 -7.79 23.23
CA VAL A 7 -6.03 -8.95 22.49
C VAL A 7 -4.80 -9.64 21.94
N ASP A 8 -4.61 -10.91 22.23
CA ASP A 8 -3.43 -11.68 21.81
C ASP A 8 -3.52 -12.10 20.33
N PHE A 9 -3.56 -11.10 19.50
CA PHE A 9 -3.03 -11.12 18.16
C PHE A 9 -1.73 -10.33 18.24
N LYS A 10 -0.62 -10.79 17.74
CA LYS A 10 0.62 -10.01 17.73
C LYS A 10 0.46 -8.77 16.86
N PHE A 11 0.18 -7.61 17.43
CA PHE A 11 -0.01 -6.34 16.73
C PHE A 11 1.09 -5.33 17.05
N LYS A 12 1.53 -4.69 16.01
CA LYS A 12 2.16 -3.38 16.06
C LYS A 12 1.26 -2.44 15.26
N ASN A 13 0.57 -1.60 15.90
CA ASN A 13 -0.03 -0.33 15.54
C ASN A 13 -1.51 -0.15 15.89
N ASN A 14 -1.80 0.91 16.65
CA ASN A 14 -3.09 1.13 17.33
C ASN A 14 -4.01 2.18 16.67
N ASN A 15 -3.80 2.60 15.44
CA ASN A 15 -4.37 3.90 15.01
C ASN A 15 -5.55 3.89 14.04
N VAL A 16 -6.24 2.77 13.76
CA VAL A 16 -7.45 2.84 12.92
C VAL A 16 -8.58 2.02 13.52
N LEU A 17 -9.54 2.68 14.15
CA LEU A 17 -10.84 2.14 14.50
C LEU A 17 -11.71 2.04 13.24
N GLN A 18 -11.51 1.03 12.41
CA GLN A 18 -12.47 0.67 11.38
C GLN A 18 -13.28 -0.53 11.85
N THR A 19 -14.59 -0.37 11.92
CA THR A 19 -15.53 -1.46 12.28
C THR A 19 -15.74 -2.45 11.13
N THR A 20 -15.45 -2.03 9.90
CA THR A 20 -15.51 -2.90 8.71
C THR A 20 -14.16 -2.85 8.00
N PRO A 21 -13.56 -4.01 7.69
CA PRO A 21 -12.31 -4.05 6.95
C PRO A 21 -12.45 -3.35 5.59
N MET A 22 -11.50 -2.48 5.24
CA MET A 22 -11.47 -1.86 3.93
C MET A 22 -11.09 -2.92 2.90
N LEU A 23 -11.93 -3.15 1.90
CA LEU A 23 -11.69 -4.09 0.80
C LEU A 23 -11.00 -3.40 -0.38
N GLY A 24 -10.30 -4.18 -1.20
CA GLY A 24 -9.66 -3.70 -2.41
C GLY A 24 -8.45 -2.82 -2.15
N VAL A 25 -7.76 -2.99 -1.02
CA VAL A 25 -6.53 -2.28 -0.70
C VAL A 25 -5.34 -3.23 -0.77
N SER A 26 -4.32 -2.83 -1.51
CA SER A 26 -3.04 -3.52 -1.65
C SER A 26 -1.88 -2.60 -1.33
N CYS A 27 -0.73 -3.17 -1.01
CA CYS A 27 0.50 -2.43 -0.78
C CYS A 27 1.52 -2.73 -1.88
N VAL A 28 2.21 -1.70 -2.34
CA VAL A 28 3.27 -1.83 -3.35
C VAL A 28 4.57 -1.20 -2.88
N LEU A 29 5.68 -1.94 -3.03
CA LEU A 29 7.00 -1.35 -3.01
C LEU A 29 7.38 -0.99 -4.45
N ALA A 30 7.71 0.28 -4.68
CA ALA A 30 8.05 0.76 -6.01
C ALA A 30 9.10 1.87 -5.99
N ARG A 31 9.84 1.98 -7.09
CA ARG A 31 10.70 3.11 -7.36
C ARG A 31 9.93 4.16 -8.16
N THR A 32 9.82 5.37 -7.64
CA THR A 32 9.06 6.46 -8.26
C THR A 32 9.91 7.71 -8.44
N THR A 33 9.49 8.58 -9.37
CA THR A 33 10.28 9.79 -9.71
C THR A 33 10.26 10.84 -8.62
N LYS A 34 9.20 10.90 -7.82
CA LYS A 34 9.02 11.84 -6.71
C LYS A 34 8.18 11.22 -5.60
N GLY A 35 7.87 11.96 -4.56
CA GLY A 35 6.93 11.59 -3.51
C GLY A 35 7.55 11.35 -2.14
N PRO A 36 6.71 11.20 -1.11
CA PRO A 36 7.15 10.96 0.25
C PRO A 36 7.79 9.59 0.42
N TYR A 37 8.65 9.46 1.42
CA TYR A 37 9.25 8.20 1.85
C TYR A 37 8.86 7.87 3.28
N ASP A 38 8.97 8.85 4.18
CA ASP A 38 8.85 8.64 5.62
C ASP A 38 7.40 8.45 6.09
N ASP A 39 6.42 8.89 5.29
CA ASP A 39 5.00 8.80 5.61
C ASP A 39 4.18 8.36 4.39
N PRO A 40 4.14 7.06 4.11
CA PRO A 40 3.31 6.49 3.03
C PRO A 40 1.84 6.33 3.45
N SER A 41 1.30 7.25 4.22
CA SER A 41 0.01 7.11 4.91
C SER A 41 -1.20 7.21 3.99
N GLU A 42 -1.08 7.89 2.85
CA GLU A 42 -2.20 8.11 1.95
C GLU A 42 -2.48 6.89 1.06
N ILE A 43 -3.76 6.48 1.01
CA ILE A 43 -4.21 5.42 0.09
C ILE A 43 -4.56 6.05 -1.26
N ILE A 44 -3.88 5.61 -2.30
CA ILE A 44 -4.07 6.06 -3.68
C ILE A 44 -5.22 5.28 -4.30
N SER A 45 -6.22 5.97 -4.82
CA SER A 45 -7.40 5.36 -5.46
C SER A 45 -7.45 5.54 -6.97
N THR A 46 -6.68 6.47 -7.54
CA THR A 46 -6.65 6.75 -8.97
C THR A 46 -5.23 6.96 -9.47
N PHE A 47 -5.00 6.65 -10.75
CA PHE A 47 -3.69 6.87 -11.36
C PHE A 47 -3.29 8.35 -11.40
N SER A 48 -4.26 9.27 -11.61
CA SER A 48 -4.00 10.72 -11.56
C SER A 48 -3.54 11.18 -10.17
N GLN A 49 -4.12 10.61 -9.09
CA GLN A 49 -3.67 10.86 -7.72
C GLN A 49 -2.24 10.34 -7.52
N PHE A 50 -1.93 9.14 -8.01
CA PHE A 50 -0.57 8.60 -7.99
C PHE A 50 0.42 9.52 -8.72
N GLN A 51 0.10 9.95 -9.94
CA GLN A 51 0.96 10.84 -10.72
C GLN A 51 1.20 12.18 -10.01
N ARG A 52 0.19 12.74 -9.37
CA ARG A 52 0.32 13.98 -8.60
C ARG A 52 1.31 13.83 -7.45
N ILE A 53 1.22 12.75 -6.67
CA ILE A 53 2.00 12.53 -5.45
C ILE A 53 3.38 11.94 -5.76
N TYR A 54 3.41 10.88 -6.58
CA TYR A 54 4.61 10.07 -6.82
C TYR A 54 5.24 10.26 -8.21
N GLY A 55 4.58 11.02 -9.08
CA GLY A 55 5.01 11.23 -10.47
C GLY A 55 4.75 10.01 -11.33
N SER A 56 5.79 9.36 -11.79
CA SER A 56 5.73 8.11 -12.53
C SER A 56 6.50 7.01 -11.83
N GLU A 57 6.07 5.79 -12.03
CA GLU A 57 6.87 4.63 -11.68
C GLU A 57 8.10 4.57 -12.59
N ILE A 58 9.25 4.28 -12.02
CA ILE A 58 10.48 4.09 -12.80
C ILE A 58 10.55 2.63 -13.24
N VAL A 59 10.32 2.39 -14.53
CA VAL A 59 10.36 1.05 -15.13
C VAL A 59 11.58 0.97 -16.06
N PRO A 60 12.62 0.21 -15.70
CA PRO A 60 13.90 0.24 -16.44
C PRO A 60 13.82 -0.18 -17.91
N ASP A 61 12.95 -1.14 -18.24
CA ASP A 61 12.81 -1.64 -19.62
C ASP A 61 11.65 -0.99 -20.39
N GLY A 62 11.01 0.03 -19.80
CA GLY A 62 9.90 0.73 -20.44
C GLY A 62 8.59 -0.07 -20.51
N SER A 63 8.46 -1.17 -19.75
CA SER A 63 7.19 -1.90 -19.62
C SER A 63 6.07 -1.02 -19.05
N VAL A 64 4.84 -1.50 -19.16
CA VAL A 64 3.69 -0.81 -18.55
C VAL A 64 3.81 -0.83 -17.03
N SER A 65 3.48 0.27 -16.38
CA SER A 65 3.53 0.40 -14.93
C SER A 65 2.60 -0.61 -14.23
N ASN A 66 3.13 -1.36 -13.28
CA ASN A 66 2.34 -2.24 -12.43
C ASN A 66 1.36 -1.46 -11.55
N ILE A 67 1.75 -0.26 -11.11
CA ILE A 67 0.89 0.63 -10.31
C ILE A 67 -0.29 1.10 -11.14
N GLU A 68 -0.04 1.51 -12.38
CA GLU A 68 -1.11 1.91 -13.30
C GLU A 68 -2.11 0.78 -13.50
N LYS A 69 -1.62 -0.44 -13.81
CA LYS A 69 -2.48 -1.60 -14.03
C LYS A 69 -3.26 -2.02 -12.80
N ALA A 70 -2.67 -1.96 -11.63
CA ALA A 70 -3.37 -2.25 -10.38
C ALA A 70 -4.50 -1.25 -10.11
N LEU A 71 -4.25 0.06 -10.29
CA LEU A 71 -5.24 1.12 -10.11
C LEU A 71 -6.35 1.07 -11.17
N GLN A 72 -6.01 0.83 -12.45
CA GLN A 72 -6.98 0.61 -13.53
C GLN A 72 -7.85 -0.62 -13.28
N GLY A 73 -7.28 -1.67 -12.69
CA GLY A 73 -7.98 -2.89 -12.29
C GLY A 73 -8.90 -2.73 -11.08
N GLY A 74 -8.95 -1.55 -10.44
CA GLY A 74 -9.83 -1.27 -9.30
C GLY A 74 -9.20 -1.42 -7.93
N SER A 75 -7.89 -1.64 -7.85
CA SER A 75 -7.15 -1.63 -6.58
C SER A 75 -7.04 -0.21 -6.01
N LYS A 76 -6.99 -0.13 -4.69
CA LYS A 76 -6.51 1.04 -3.95
C LYS A 76 -5.14 0.71 -3.40
N LEU A 77 -4.17 1.59 -3.60
CA LEU A 77 -2.78 1.28 -3.29
C LEU A 77 -2.23 2.11 -2.14
N ARG A 78 -1.58 1.45 -1.23
CA ARG A 78 -0.59 2.04 -0.34
C ARG A 78 0.78 1.89 -1.00
N VAL A 79 1.40 3.02 -1.34
CA VAL A 79 2.67 3.03 -2.06
C VAL A 79 3.81 3.25 -1.07
N ILE A 80 4.69 2.28 -0.96
CA ILE A 80 5.97 2.38 -0.24
C ILE A 80 7.05 2.69 -1.27
N ARG A 81 7.59 3.87 -1.17
CA ARG A 81 8.63 4.31 -2.08
C ARG A 81 9.98 3.74 -1.71
N VAL A 82 10.76 3.28 -2.70
CA VAL A 82 12.13 2.83 -2.50
C VAL A 82 13.09 3.91 -2.98
N LEU A 83 14.01 4.32 -2.11
CA LEU A 83 15.02 5.33 -2.38
C LEU A 83 16.41 4.70 -2.44
N GLY A 84 17.29 5.30 -3.22
CA GLY A 84 18.68 4.91 -3.25
C GLY A 84 19.52 5.57 -2.16
N LYS A 85 20.72 5.09 -1.99
CA LYS A 85 21.68 5.65 -1.04
C LYS A 85 21.98 7.11 -1.39
N GLY A 86 22.00 7.98 -0.37
CA GLY A 86 22.26 9.41 -0.54
C GLY A 86 21.02 10.19 -1.04
N ALA A 87 19.82 9.64 -0.91
CA ALA A 87 18.60 10.38 -1.17
C ALA A 87 18.47 11.58 -0.22
N THR A 88 18.02 12.72 -0.73
CA THR A 88 17.86 13.96 0.03
C THR A 88 16.56 14.67 -0.33
N GLN A 89 16.01 15.40 0.62
CA GLN A 89 14.90 16.33 0.39
C GLN A 89 15.45 17.68 -0.09
N GLY A 90 14.65 18.43 -0.82
CA GLY A 90 14.97 19.81 -1.17
C GLY A 90 14.77 20.74 0.03
N THR A 91 15.40 21.90 -0.01
CA THR A 91 15.35 22.90 1.06
C THR A 91 15.02 24.29 0.53
N VAL A 92 14.42 25.15 1.36
CA VAL A 92 14.21 26.57 1.07
C VAL A 92 15.27 27.37 1.80
N THR A 93 15.98 28.24 1.07
CA THR A 93 17.02 29.11 1.65
C THR A 93 16.39 30.26 2.43
N ALA A 94 17.00 30.67 3.54
CA ALA A 94 16.51 31.82 4.31
C ALA A 94 16.86 33.19 3.72
N SER A 95 17.76 33.24 2.75
CA SER A 95 18.10 34.47 2.04
C SER A 95 17.03 34.82 1.00
N PRO A 96 16.47 36.04 1.03
CA PRO A 96 15.46 36.46 0.06
C PRO A 96 15.99 36.38 -1.37
N ALA A 97 15.12 35.98 -2.29
CA ALA A 97 15.40 36.03 -3.72
C ALA A 97 15.28 37.46 -4.23
N ALA A 98 16.18 37.86 -5.15
CA ALA A 98 16.20 39.21 -5.69
C ALA A 98 14.97 39.56 -6.55
N ALA A 99 14.43 38.56 -7.29
CA ALA A 99 13.26 38.73 -8.12
C ALA A 99 12.61 37.38 -8.45
N ARG A 100 11.30 37.41 -8.79
CA ARG A 100 10.58 36.26 -9.33
C ARG A 100 10.97 36.07 -10.80
N LYS A 101 11.17 34.80 -11.22
CA LYS A 101 11.39 34.48 -12.63
C LYS A 101 10.15 34.85 -13.44
N ALA A 102 10.32 35.70 -14.46
CA ALA A 102 9.24 35.98 -15.39
C ALA A 102 8.97 34.75 -16.26
N LYS A 103 7.70 34.53 -16.60
CA LYS A 103 7.22 33.37 -17.38
C LYS A 103 7.96 33.12 -18.69
N ASP A 104 8.57 34.16 -19.26
CA ASP A 104 9.20 34.16 -20.57
C ASP A 104 10.73 34.43 -20.53
N SER A 105 11.38 34.35 -19.36
CA SER A 105 12.82 34.58 -19.26
C SER A 105 13.57 33.24 -19.30
N GLU A 106 14.51 33.10 -20.25
CA GLU A 106 15.41 31.93 -20.35
C GLU A 106 16.46 31.90 -19.25
N ASP A 107 16.68 32.99 -18.54
CA ASP A 107 17.67 33.11 -17.47
C ASP A 107 17.16 32.35 -16.22
N GLY A 108 17.87 31.33 -15.84
CA GLY A 108 17.58 30.52 -14.66
C GLY A 108 17.58 31.34 -13.36
N ILE A 109 16.79 30.91 -12.39
CA ILE A 109 16.84 31.44 -11.03
C ILE A 109 18.27 31.22 -10.53
N SER A 110 18.95 32.32 -10.14
CA SER A 110 20.28 32.23 -9.50
C SER A 110 20.09 31.59 -8.12
N VAL A 111 20.55 30.35 -7.96
CA VAL A 111 20.48 29.61 -6.71
C VAL A 111 21.66 30.01 -5.85
N ALA A 112 21.43 30.60 -4.69
CA ALA A 112 22.43 30.66 -3.65
C ALA A 112 22.85 29.25 -3.24
N SER A 113 24.10 29.05 -2.88
CA SER A 113 24.73 27.75 -2.57
C SER A 113 23.80 26.84 -1.78
N ALA A 114 23.55 25.65 -2.31
CA ALA A 114 22.63 24.68 -1.72
C ALA A 114 23.02 24.36 -0.27
N VAL A 115 22.02 24.35 0.61
CA VAL A 115 22.17 23.72 1.93
C VAL A 115 22.30 22.23 1.70
N THR A 116 23.41 21.64 2.09
CA THR A 116 23.78 20.26 1.77
C THR A 116 23.13 19.22 2.71
N ASP A 117 22.49 19.67 3.81
CA ASP A 117 21.85 18.80 4.79
C ASP A 117 20.37 19.19 5.00
N PRO A 118 19.43 18.45 4.40
CA PRO A 118 18.01 18.72 4.54
C PRO A 118 17.46 18.49 5.97
N ALA A 119 18.17 17.73 6.80
CA ALA A 119 17.83 17.59 8.22
C ALA A 119 18.05 18.88 9.03
N LYS A 120 18.80 19.83 8.45
CA LYS A 120 19.07 21.15 9.04
C LYS A 120 18.86 22.28 8.04
N PRO A 121 17.61 22.50 7.59
CA PRO A 121 17.32 23.63 6.72
C PRO A 121 17.61 24.96 7.43
N SER A 122 17.82 26.03 6.66
CA SER A 122 17.98 27.36 7.24
C SER A 122 16.72 27.79 7.98
N ALA A 123 16.88 28.49 9.11
CA ALA A 123 15.76 29.07 9.84
C ALA A 123 15.06 30.14 8.98
N LEU A 124 13.87 29.81 8.47
CA LEU A 124 13.12 30.67 7.57
C LEU A 124 12.04 31.46 8.29
N ILE A 125 11.31 30.81 9.19
CA ILE A 125 10.27 31.44 9.99
C ILE A 125 10.65 31.31 11.46
N THR A 126 10.65 32.45 12.18
CA THR A 126 10.99 32.49 13.58
C THR A 126 9.85 33.10 14.38
N LEU A 127 9.49 32.44 15.48
CA LEU A 127 8.51 32.85 16.48
C LEU A 127 9.25 33.08 17.81
N LYS A 128 9.17 34.28 18.36
CA LYS A 128 9.89 34.63 19.57
C LYS A 128 8.95 35.31 20.58
N SER A 129 9.00 34.87 21.84
CA SER A 129 8.35 35.51 22.97
C SER A 129 9.30 35.47 24.17
N GLY A 130 9.68 36.65 24.64
CA GLY A 130 10.67 36.78 25.71
C GLY A 130 12.00 36.14 25.35
N SER A 131 12.46 35.19 26.16
CA SER A 131 13.69 34.40 25.92
C SER A 131 13.47 33.14 25.08
N THR A 132 12.22 32.74 24.84
CA THR A 132 11.86 31.52 24.09
C THR A 132 11.81 31.80 22.60
N THR A 133 12.50 31.00 21.83
CA THR A 133 12.55 31.10 20.36
C THR A 133 12.31 29.74 19.73
N TYR A 134 11.38 29.70 18.78
CA TYR A 134 11.20 28.61 17.86
C TYR A 134 11.47 29.09 16.44
N SER A 135 12.32 28.38 15.72
CA SER A 135 12.56 28.66 14.30
C SER A 135 12.39 27.39 13.53
N PHE A 136 11.81 27.47 12.36
CA PHE A 136 11.72 26.38 11.43
C PHE A 136 12.10 26.80 10.02
N GLY A 137 12.72 25.89 9.31
CA GLY A 137 12.92 25.96 7.88
C GLY A 137 11.89 25.15 7.14
N LEU A 138 11.95 25.14 5.82
CA LEU A 138 11.07 24.35 4.97
C LEU A 138 11.91 23.38 4.14
N VAL A 139 11.44 22.13 4.10
CA VAL A 139 11.97 21.08 3.21
C VAL A 139 10.87 20.59 2.29
N THR A 140 11.22 20.00 1.15
CA THR A 140 10.24 19.34 0.31
C THR A 140 9.72 18.08 1.00
N LYS A 141 8.42 17.78 0.90
CA LYS A 141 7.86 16.52 1.44
C LYS A 141 8.43 15.30 0.75
N GLY A 142 8.73 15.40 -0.55
CA GLY A 142 9.26 14.31 -1.35
C GLY A 142 10.76 14.42 -1.60
N TYR A 143 11.35 13.28 -1.89
CA TYR A 143 12.70 13.15 -2.41
C TYR A 143 12.65 13.20 -3.95
N GLY A 144 13.68 13.70 -4.61
CA GLY A 144 13.67 13.92 -6.05
C GLY A 144 13.11 15.29 -6.42
N ASP A 145 12.36 15.38 -7.51
CA ASP A 145 11.72 16.62 -7.97
C ASP A 145 10.21 16.62 -7.71
N PRO A 146 9.74 16.92 -6.50
CA PRO A 146 8.31 16.90 -6.17
C PRO A 146 7.52 18.03 -6.85
N ILE A 147 8.20 19.06 -7.36
CA ILE A 147 7.60 20.28 -7.89
C ILE A 147 7.56 20.27 -9.43
N GLY A 148 8.32 19.37 -10.08
CA GLY A 148 8.37 19.27 -11.53
C GLY A 148 9.06 20.47 -12.20
N SER A 149 10.03 21.09 -11.54
CA SER A 149 10.66 22.33 -11.99
C SER A 149 12.15 22.25 -12.30
N ALA A 150 12.61 21.04 -12.57
CA ALA A 150 13.94 20.73 -13.10
C ALA A 150 15.15 21.21 -12.29
N ASN A 151 15.08 21.73 -11.11
CA ASN A 151 16.16 22.01 -10.15
C ASN A 151 15.83 23.11 -9.12
N THR A 152 14.85 23.97 -9.37
CA THR A 152 14.55 25.11 -8.50
C THR A 152 13.07 25.41 -8.44
N PHE A 153 12.66 25.97 -7.31
CA PHE A 153 11.33 26.53 -7.08
C PHE A 153 11.46 27.75 -6.19
N GLN A 154 10.39 28.51 -6.03
CA GLN A 154 10.36 29.64 -5.10
C GLN A 154 9.17 29.53 -4.15
N VAL A 155 9.36 29.98 -2.92
CA VAL A 155 8.29 30.15 -1.93
C VAL A 155 8.17 31.61 -1.61
N GLY A 156 7.00 32.18 -1.88
CA GLY A 156 6.65 33.55 -1.53
C GLY A 156 5.86 33.59 -0.23
N PHE A 157 6.16 34.56 0.63
CA PHE A 157 5.39 34.85 1.85
C PHE A 157 4.90 36.28 1.81
N TYR A 158 3.64 36.47 2.20
CA TYR A 158 3.01 37.80 2.34
C TYR A 158 1.98 37.78 3.43
N LYS A 159 1.78 38.96 4.07
CA LYS A 159 0.75 39.14 5.07
C LYS A 159 -0.48 39.79 4.42
N GLN A 160 -1.64 39.19 4.63
CA GLN A 160 -2.91 39.80 4.24
C GLN A 160 -3.85 39.81 5.46
N ALA A 161 -4.28 40.97 5.83
CA ALA A 161 -5.01 41.17 7.10
C ALA A 161 -4.26 40.50 8.28
N ASN A 162 -4.91 39.59 8.99
CA ASN A 162 -4.36 38.90 10.15
C ASN A 162 -3.78 37.52 9.83
N THR A 163 -3.32 37.27 8.60
CA THR A 163 -2.80 35.95 8.21
C THR A 163 -1.55 36.09 7.37
N LEU A 164 -0.52 35.31 7.72
CA LEU A 164 0.64 35.06 6.88
C LEU A 164 0.29 33.97 5.89
N TYR A 165 0.38 34.28 4.61
CA TYR A 165 0.17 33.33 3.51
C TYR A 165 1.48 32.94 2.86
N TYR A 166 1.46 31.75 2.22
CA TYR A 166 2.54 31.31 1.35
C TYR A 166 2.01 31.03 -0.05
N LYS A 167 2.91 31.07 -1.03
CA LYS A 167 2.73 30.57 -2.39
C LYS A 167 3.96 29.81 -2.81
N ILE A 168 3.75 28.67 -3.47
CA ILE A 168 4.83 27.90 -4.09
C ILE A 168 4.79 28.13 -5.59
N TYR A 169 5.89 28.51 -6.16
CA TYR A 169 6.04 28.76 -7.58
C TYR A 169 6.97 27.73 -8.22
N SER A 170 6.55 27.19 -9.38
CA SER A 170 7.43 26.42 -10.26
C SER A 170 8.55 27.31 -10.83
N ALA A 171 9.55 26.69 -11.44
CA ALA A 171 10.62 27.40 -12.15
C ALA A 171 10.07 28.39 -13.21
N ASN A 172 8.92 28.07 -13.81
CA ASN A 172 8.27 28.92 -14.81
C ASN A 172 7.37 30.02 -14.20
N GLY A 173 7.39 30.20 -12.87
CA GLY A 173 6.59 31.23 -12.18
C GLY A 173 5.10 30.91 -12.03
N GLN A 174 4.67 29.67 -12.36
CA GLN A 174 3.30 29.22 -12.13
C GLN A 174 3.09 28.95 -10.63
N VAL A 175 1.98 29.41 -10.09
CA VAL A 175 1.56 29.08 -8.71
C VAL A 175 1.10 27.63 -8.67
N LEU A 176 1.76 26.80 -7.89
CA LEU A 176 1.43 25.38 -7.68
C LEU A 176 0.52 25.19 -6.48
N GLU A 177 0.79 25.92 -5.40
CA GLU A 177 0.05 25.84 -4.15
C GLU A 177 0.06 27.18 -3.46
N GLN A 178 -0.99 27.48 -2.70
CA GLN A 178 -1.07 28.64 -1.83
C GLN A 178 -1.97 28.34 -0.63
N GLY A 179 -1.67 28.99 0.50
CA GLY A 179 -2.48 28.82 1.69
C GLY A 179 -2.00 29.64 2.90
N PRO A 180 -2.71 29.58 4.00
CA PRO A 180 -2.29 30.21 5.24
C PRO A 180 -1.16 29.40 5.89
N VAL A 181 -0.19 30.10 6.49
CA VAL A 181 0.84 29.52 7.37
C VAL A 181 0.52 29.77 8.82
N ILE A 182 0.27 31.05 9.16
CA ILE A 182 0.05 31.51 10.51
C ILE A 182 -1.08 32.55 10.50
N THR A 183 -2.08 32.35 11.35
CA THR A 183 -3.12 33.34 11.60
C THR A 183 -2.83 34.04 12.92
N TYR A 184 -2.87 35.37 12.89
CA TYR A 184 -2.71 36.22 14.09
C TYR A 184 -4.07 36.34 14.78
N LYS A 185 -4.12 36.14 16.07
CA LYS A 185 -5.30 36.54 16.85
C LYS A 185 -5.33 38.06 16.93
N THR A 186 -6.53 38.61 16.97
CA THR A 186 -6.75 40.06 17.18
C THR A 186 -5.98 40.51 18.41
N ALA A 187 -5.28 41.65 18.30
CA ALA A 187 -4.59 42.25 19.44
C ALA A 187 -5.58 42.49 20.57
N ASP A 188 -5.16 42.22 21.79
CA ASP A 188 -5.87 42.71 22.96
C ASP A 188 -5.74 44.25 23.06
N ASP A 189 -6.37 44.86 24.07
CA ASP A 189 -6.32 46.31 24.31
C ASP A 189 -4.88 46.86 24.49
N ASN A 190 -3.91 45.99 24.71
CA ASN A 190 -2.48 46.28 24.82
C ASN A 190 -1.70 46.11 23.52
N ASN A 191 -2.37 45.85 22.40
CA ASN A 191 -1.79 45.64 21.06
C ASN A 191 -0.81 44.44 20.98
N ASN A 192 -0.98 43.45 21.83
CA ASN A 192 -0.19 42.22 21.80
C ASN A 192 -0.70 41.25 20.72
N THR A 193 0.21 40.69 19.94
CA THR A 193 -0.14 39.74 18.89
C THR A 193 0.06 38.33 19.40
N SER A 194 -0.98 37.51 19.34
CA SER A 194 -0.90 36.07 19.58
C SER A 194 -1.07 35.29 18.25
N VAL A 195 -0.64 34.04 18.23
CA VAL A 195 -0.67 33.17 17.04
C VAL A 195 -1.73 32.11 17.22
N ASP A 196 -2.57 31.95 16.21
CA ASP A 196 -3.46 30.80 16.12
C ASP A 196 -2.70 29.57 15.57
N TYR A 197 -2.48 28.61 16.45
CA TYR A 197 -1.75 27.37 16.12
C TYR A 197 -2.48 26.44 15.13
N LEU A 198 -3.81 26.62 14.96
CA LEU A 198 -4.58 25.75 14.04
C LEU A 198 -4.14 25.95 12.59
N ALA A 199 -3.91 27.19 12.16
CA ALA A 199 -3.42 27.47 10.82
C ALA A 199 -2.02 26.86 10.61
N LEU A 200 -1.12 26.98 11.59
CA LEU A 200 0.24 26.42 11.52
C LEU A 200 0.22 24.89 11.50
N SER A 201 -0.64 24.27 12.31
CA SER A 201 -0.85 22.81 12.30
C SER A 201 -1.42 22.33 10.97
N ALA A 202 -2.37 23.08 10.40
CA ALA A 202 -2.96 22.77 9.09
C ALA A 202 -1.92 22.89 7.97
N PHE A 203 -1.10 23.94 7.98
CA PHE A 203 -0.01 24.11 7.02
C PHE A 203 0.96 22.92 7.05
N ALA A 204 1.39 22.49 8.24
CA ALA A 204 2.31 21.37 8.38
C ALA A 204 1.76 20.05 7.81
N LYS A 205 0.44 19.84 7.89
CA LYS A 205 -0.24 18.63 7.40
C LYS A 205 -0.63 18.73 5.92
N ASN A 206 -1.18 19.85 5.50
CA ASN A 206 -1.97 19.97 4.27
C ASN A 206 -1.17 20.40 3.05
N SER A 207 0.02 21.03 3.21
CA SER A 207 0.84 21.33 2.04
C SER A 207 1.26 20.04 1.33
N GLU A 208 1.10 19.99 0.01
CA GLU A 208 1.47 18.83 -0.81
C GLU A 208 2.97 18.79 -1.10
N TYR A 209 3.65 19.92 -1.09
CA TYR A 209 5.03 20.05 -1.59
C TYR A 209 6.06 20.25 -0.49
N ILE A 210 5.74 20.93 0.59
CA ILE A 210 6.68 21.32 1.63
C ILE A 210 6.19 20.95 3.03
N LYS A 211 7.14 20.77 3.94
CA LYS A 211 6.87 20.57 5.38
C LYS A 211 7.83 21.42 6.21
N PRO A 212 7.39 21.93 7.39
CA PRO A 212 8.27 22.63 8.32
C PRO A 212 9.17 21.66 9.08
N VAL A 213 10.43 22.07 9.29
CA VAL A 213 11.41 21.35 10.11
C VAL A 213 12.00 22.33 11.11
N ILE A 214 11.95 22.02 12.39
CA ILE A 214 12.50 22.84 13.46
C ILE A 214 14.00 23.01 13.32
N THR A 215 14.47 24.23 13.33
CA THR A 215 15.89 24.58 13.31
C THR A 215 16.36 25.15 14.67
N ALA A 216 15.48 25.76 15.42
CA ALA A 216 15.70 26.16 16.81
C ALA A 216 14.44 25.90 17.64
N GLY A 217 14.60 25.25 18.78
CA GLY A 217 13.52 24.69 19.60
C GLY A 217 13.63 23.17 19.67
N SER A 218 12.77 22.51 20.44
CA SER A 218 12.89 21.05 20.67
C SER A 218 12.20 20.19 19.61
N SER A 219 11.00 20.58 19.15
CA SER A 219 10.27 19.91 18.07
C SER A 219 9.12 20.78 17.55
N PHE A 220 8.53 20.40 16.42
CA PHE A 220 7.33 21.11 15.90
C PHE A 220 6.11 20.87 16.80
N GLU A 221 5.98 19.71 17.38
CA GLU A 221 4.93 19.38 18.36
C GLU A 221 5.07 20.25 19.63
N ASN A 222 6.29 20.44 20.11
CA ASN A 222 6.55 21.33 21.24
C ASN A 222 6.28 22.81 20.89
N LEU A 223 6.52 23.23 19.66
CA LEU A 223 6.10 24.55 19.18
C LEU A 223 4.58 24.69 19.25
N ILE A 224 3.83 23.72 18.72
CA ILE A 224 2.37 23.75 18.77
C ILE A 224 1.88 23.73 20.22
N LYS A 225 2.45 22.86 21.05
CA LYS A 225 2.13 22.80 22.47
C LYS A 225 2.43 24.16 23.18
N TRP A 226 3.59 24.74 22.92
CA TRP A 226 3.94 26.05 23.46
C TRP A 226 2.95 27.16 23.06
N LEU A 227 2.40 27.10 21.84
CA LEU A 227 1.36 28.01 21.37
C LEU A 227 0.00 27.75 22.03
N THR A 228 -0.29 26.50 22.42
CA THR A 228 -1.56 26.14 23.10
C THR A 228 -1.53 26.35 24.59
N ASP A 229 -0.39 26.15 25.26
CA ASP A 229 -0.25 26.20 26.73
C ASP A 229 -0.08 27.63 27.24
N ASP A 230 -0.93 28.58 26.84
CA ASP A 230 -0.86 29.94 27.30
C ASP A 230 -1.61 30.11 28.64
N ILE A 231 -0.99 29.60 29.72
CA ILE A 231 -1.56 29.66 31.06
C ILE A 231 -1.45 31.10 31.67
N ASP A 232 -0.44 31.88 31.27
CA ASP A 232 -0.07 33.13 31.91
C ASP A 232 -0.28 34.39 31.03
N GLY A 233 -0.84 34.29 29.84
CA GLY A 233 -1.00 35.41 28.90
C GLY A 233 0.31 36.02 28.40
N THR A 234 1.45 35.47 28.77
CA THR A 234 2.79 35.98 28.41
C THR A 234 3.14 35.79 26.94
N LYS A 235 2.41 34.93 26.24
CA LYS A 235 2.61 34.62 24.80
C LYS A 235 1.91 35.61 23.88
N ASN A 236 1.20 36.57 24.43
CA ASN A 236 0.49 37.59 23.64
C ASN A 236 1.42 38.53 22.86
N ALA A 237 2.72 38.51 23.15
CA ALA A 237 3.73 39.36 22.50
C ALA A 237 4.67 38.54 21.60
N ILE A 238 4.11 37.66 20.74
CA ILE A 238 4.92 36.86 19.82
C ILE A 238 5.40 37.73 18.66
N THR A 239 6.73 37.83 18.49
CA THR A 239 7.33 38.45 17.33
C THR A 239 7.54 37.38 16.27
N ILE A 240 7.10 37.65 15.03
CA ILE A 240 7.25 36.72 13.89
C ILE A 240 8.18 37.39 12.88
N THR A 241 9.17 36.60 12.39
CA THR A 241 10.01 37.02 11.28
C THR A 241 9.99 35.96 10.18
N VAL A 242 10.10 36.40 8.93
CA VAL A 242 10.25 35.57 7.75
C VAL A 242 11.56 35.97 7.04
N GLY A 243 12.56 35.06 7.08
CA GLY A 243 13.92 35.43 6.79
C GLY A 243 14.47 36.41 7.85
N ASP A 244 14.77 37.63 7.43
CA ASP A 244 15.39 38.67 8.24
C ASP A 244 14.43 39.81 8.67
N ALA A 245 13.16 39.75 8.28
CA ALA A 245 12.21 40.85 8.50
C ALA A 245 10.83 40.38 8.96
N ALA A 246 10.06 41.30 9.55
CA ALA A 246 8.65 41.05 9.84
C ALA A 246 7.84 40.82 8.56
N PRO A 247 6.78 40.00 8.62
CA PRO A 247 5.89 39.79 7.48
C PRO A 247 5.23 41.11 7.04
N SER A 248 5.18 41.37 5.73
CA SER A 248 4.56 42.56 5.13
C SER A 248 3.53 42.16 4.08
N GLU A 249 2.75 43.13 3.60
CA GLU A 249 1.81 42.94 2.48
C GLU A 249 2.55 42.68 1.15
N THR A 250 3.79 43.17 1.04
CA THR A 250 4.64 42.88 -0.12
C THR A 250 5.18 41.48 -0.01
N GLU A 251 4.95 40.66 -1.05
CA GLU A 251 5.42 39.30 -1.12
C GLU A 251 6.95 39.24 -1.11
N LYS A 252 7.50 38.45 -0.20
CA LYS A 252 8.94 38.17 -0.10
C LYS A 252 9.22 36.76 -0.60
N LEU A 253 10.06 36.64 -1.60
CA LEU A 253 10.40 35.39 -2.27
C LEU A 253 11.67 34.76 -1.69
N PHE A 254 11.67 33.43 -1.61
CA PHE A 254 12.81 32.63 -1.16
C PHE A 254 13.04 31.50 -2.17
N ASN A 255 14.30 31.23 -2.50
CA ASN A 255 14.65 30.17 -3.44
C ASN A 255 14.63 28.81 -2.75
N GLY A 256 14.08 27.81 -3.44
CA GLY A 256 14.13 26.43 -3.05
C GLY A 256 14.93 25.59 -4.02
N THR A 257 15.52 24.51 -3.50
CA THR A 257 16.19 23.48 -4.28
C THR A 257 15.42 22.18 -4.18
N ILE A 258 15.38 21.39 -5.24
CA ILE A 258 14.81 20.05 -5.18
C ILE A 258 15.77 19.08 -4.52
N GLY A 259 15.23 17.95 -4.05
CA GLY A 259 16.03 16.87 -3.50
C GLY A 259 16.57 15.92 -4.56
N SER A 260 17.08 14.79 -4.09
CA SER A 260 17.55 13.69 -4.91
C SER A 260 16.92 12.38 -4.46
N ALA A 261 16.54 11.51 -5.40
CA ALA A 261 16.11 10.15 -5.10
C ALA A 261 17.27 9.20 -4.75
N GLY A 262 18.50 9.70 -4.76
CA GLY A 262 19.70 8.91 -4.51
C GLY A 262 20.16 8.09 -5.71
N SER A 263 21.10 7.19 -5.48
CA SER A 263 21.58 6.23 -6.47
C SER A 263 20.52 5.18 -6.83
N THR A 264 20.83 4.28 -7.76
CA THR A 264 19.97 3.10 -7.98
C THR A 264 19.94 2.24 -6.71
N PRO A 265 18.74 1.92 -6.18
CA PRO A 265 18.61 1.13 -4.97
C PRO A 265 19.21 -0.27 -5.15
N THR A 266 19.92 -0.75 -4.15
CA THR A 266 20.39 -2.13 -4.01
C THR A 266 19.36 -2.97 -3.24
N ALA A 267 19.58 -4.27 -3.09
CA ALA A 267 18.71 -5.12 -2.29
C ALA A 267 18.51 -4.62 -0.85
N GLU A 268 19.51 -3.96 -0.26
CA GLU A 268 19.45 -3.45 1.11
C GLU A 268 18.45 -2.30 1.25
N GLU A 269 18.41 -1.36 0.31
CA GLU A 269 17.44 -0.26 0.33
C GLU A 269 16.02 -0.77 0.11
N TRP A 270 15.82 -1.79 -0.73
CA TRP A 270 14.53 -2.46 -0.88
C TRP A 270 14.09 -3.11 0.43
N ILE A 271 15.00 -3.83 1.12
CA ILE A 271 14.72 -4.48 2.41
C ILE A 271 14.43 -3.43 3.50
N THR A 272 15.19 -2.34 3.54
CA THR A 272 14.94 -1.25 4.50
C THR A 272 13.56 -0.62 4.28
N SER A 273 13.14 -0.46 3.02
CA SER A 273 11.80 0.07 2.72
C SER A 273 10.67 -0.86 3.15
N LEU A 274 10.91 -2.17 3.27
CA LEU A 274 9.94 -3.12 3.83
C LEU A 274 9.63 -2.85 5.31
N ASP A 275 10.54 -2.25 6.06
CA ASP A 275 10.28 -1.94 7.47
C ASP A 275 9.10 -0.97 7.64
N LEU A 276 8.86 -0.09 6.66
CA LEU A 276 7.71 0.81 6.64
C LEU A 276 6.37 0.07 6.47
N VAL A 277 6.39 -1.13 5.90
CA VAL A 277 5.18 -1.96 5.73
C VAL A 277 4.63 -2.44 7.06
N LYS A 278 5.49 -2.64 8.07
CA LYS A 278 5.13 -3.19 9.38
C LYS A 278 4.09 -2.36 10.13
N ASP A 279 4.05 -1.06 9.84
CA ASP A 279 3.16 -0.13 10.52
C ASP A 279 1.72 -0.13 9.96
N TYR A 280 1.49 -0.85 8.85
CA TYR A 280 0.20 -0.88 8.16
C TYR A 280 -0.40 -2.27 8.14
N THR A 281 -1.67 -2.36 8.49
CA THR A 281 -2.44 -3.63 8.53
C THR A 281 -3.73 -3.56 7.69
N ASP A 282 -3.92 -2.49 6.94
CA ASP A 282 -5.16 -2.16 6.23
C ASP A 282 -5.24 -2.72 4.79
N PHE A 283 -4.25 -3.51 4.36
CA PHE A 283 -4.20 -4.13 3.03
C PHE A 283 -4.11 -5.66 3.10
N TYR A 284 -4.46 -6.34 2.00
CA TYR A 284 -4.52 -7.81 1.92
C TYR A 284 -3.40 -8.43 1.10
N GLN A 285 -2.76 -7.68 0.23
CA GLN A 285 -1.76 -8.16 -0.71
C GLN A 285 -0.59 -7.19 -0.75
N LEU A 286 0.63 -7.73 -0.77
CA LEU A 286 1.86 -6.97 -1.00
C LEU A 286 2.51 -7.45 -2.29
N PHE A 287 2.95 -6.52 -3.11
CA PHE A 287 3.78 -6.83 -4.26
C PHE A 287 4.95 -5.86 -4.39
N ILE A 288 6.01 -6.31 -5.04
CA ILE A 288 7.21 -5.51 -5.27
C ILE A 288 7.31 -5.29 -6.78
N SER A 289 7.15 -4.05 -7.20
CA SER A 289 7.03 -3.73 -8.61
C SER A 289 8.38 -3.77 -9.32
N HIS A 290 8.42 -4.46 -10.46
CA HIS A 290 9.56 -4.54 -11.39
C HIS A 290 10.92 -4.87 -10.75
N ILE A 291 10.93 -5.59 -9.61
CA ILE A 291 12.17 -5.82 -8.86
C ILE A 291 13.24 -6.57 -9.66
N SER A 292 12.83 -7.52 -10.51
CA SER A 292 13.75 -8.27 -11.37
C SER A 292 14.41 -7.43 -12.46
N GLN A 293 13.89 -6.22 -12.71
CA GLN A 293 14.45 -5.26 -13.66
C GLN A 293 15.32 -4.22 -12.96
N HIS A 294 15.07 -3.94 -11.69
CA HIS A 294 15.85 -3.00 -10.87
C HIS A 294 17.13 -3.62 -10.31
N LEU A 295 17.09 -4.92 -10.02
CA LEU A 295 18.25 -5.66 -9.49
C LEU A 295 18.85 -6.54 -10.58
N THR A 296 20.17 -6.49 -10.69
CA THR A 296 20.90 -7.14 -11.80
C THR A 296 21.13 -8.64 -11.59
N THR A 297 20.95 -9.14 -10.37
CA THR A 297 21.19 -10.54 -10.03
C THR A 297 19.97 -11.18 -9.39
N ASP A 298 19.65 -12.42 -9.78
CA ASP A 298 18.58 -13.20 -9.16
C ASP A 298 18.80 -13.39 -7.66
N SER A 299 20.07 -13.49 -7.22
CA SER A 299 20.40 -13.60 -5.79
C SER A 299 19.92 -12.38 -4.99
N ASP A 300 20.03 -11.17 -5.54
CA ASP A 300 19.58 -9.95 -4.85
C ASP A 300 18.06 -9.84 -4.87
N VAL A 301 17.41 -10.21 -5.98
CA VAL A 301 15.95 -10.35 -6.07
C VAL A 301 15.43 -11.30 -5.00
N LEU A 302 16.05 -12.48 -4.87
CA LEU A 302 15.67 -13.49 -3.88
C LEU A 302 15.89 -13.05 -2.44
N LYS A 303 16.92 -12.23 -2.15
CA LYS A 303 17.11 -11.66 -0.81
C LYS A 303 15.94 -10.76 -0.40
N VAL A 304 15.47 -9.93 -1.32
CA VAL A 304 14.35 -9.03 -1.04
C VAL A 304 13.05 -9.82 -0.87
N TYR A 305 12.76 -10.77 -1.76
CA TYR A 305 11.59 -11.63 -1.63
C TYR A 305 11.63 -12.47 -0.34
N LYS A 306 12.82 -12.93 0.08
CA LYS A 306 12.98 -13.64 1.35
C LYS A 306 12.60 -12.74 2.54
N ALA A 307 13.09 -11.51 2.59
CA ALA A 307 12.77 -10.58 3.66
C ALA A 307 11.26 -10.28 3.70
N ALA A 308 10.63 -10.04 2.54
CA ALA A 308 9.19 -9.82 2.43
C ALA A 308 8.39 -11.07 2.85
N ALA A 309 8.82 -12.26 2.45
CA ALA A 309 8.15 -13.50 2.80
C ALA A 309 8.27 -13.85 4.29
N ASP A 310 9.43 -13.62 4.89
CA ASP A 310 9.63 -13.83 6.32
C ASP A 310 8.72 -12.88 7.12
N MET A 311 8.60 -11.62 6.69
CA MET A 311 7.66 -10.65 7.25
C MET A 311 6.20 -11.09 7.08
N ALA A 312 5.81 -11.59 5.89
CA ALA A 312 4.46 -12.09 5.65
C ALA A 312 4.09 -13.26 6.58
N LYS A 313 5.03 -14.18 6.80
CA LYS A 313 4.88 -15.32 7.72
C LYS A 313 4.81 -14.90 9.17
N GLU A 314 5.60 -13.90 9.57
CA GLU A 314 5.63 -13.38 10.95
C GLU A 314 4.37 -12.60 11.28
N LEU A 315 3.98 -11.64 10.43
CA LEU A 315 2.84 -10.76 10.68
C LEU A 315 1.50 -11.44 10.40
N MET A 316 1.43 -12.30 9.37
CA MET A 316 0.19 -12.97 8.93
C MET A 316 -0.93 -11.96 8.63
N GLU A 317 -0.61 -10.81 8.05
CA GLU A 317 -1.55 -9.71 7.77
C GLU A 317 -1.92 -9.58 6.29
N TRP A 318 -1.10 -10.14 5.41
CA TRP A 318 -1.23 -10.03 3.97
C TRP A 318 -0.54 -11.20 3.26
N VAL A 319 -0.83 -11.34 1.97
CA VAL A 319 -0.18 -12.32 1.09
C VAL A 319 0.84 -11.61 0.22
N LEU A 320 2.05 -12.15 0.14
CA LEU A 320 3.08 -11.70 -0.79
C LEU A 320 2.82 -12.29 -2.18
N TYR A 321 2.66 -11.42 -3.17
CA TYR A 321 2.58 -11.79 -4.57
C TYR A 321 3.96 -11.66 -5.21
N ILE A 322 4.51 -12.78 -5.64
CA ILE A 322 5.82 -12.88 -6.27
C ILE A 322 5.63 -13.11 -7.76
N GLU A 323 6.26 -12.27 -8.53
CA GLU A 323 6.27 -12.37 -9.98
C GLU A 323 7.43 -13.21 -10.47
N VAL A 324 7.15 -14.16 -11.36
CA VAL A 324 8.19 -14.85 -12.10
C VAL A 324 8.81 -13.87 -13.11
N PRO A 325 10.14 -13.68 -13.11
CA PRO A 325 10.77 -12.69 -13.97
C PRO A 325 10.41 -12.84 -15.45
N LYS A 326 10.00 -11.75 -16.06
CA LYS A 326 9.52 -11.70 -17.46
C LYS A 326 10.49 -12.31 -18.46
N HIS A 327 11.79 -12.14 -18.25
CA HIS A 327 12.80 -12.69 -19.15
C HIS A 327 12.79 -14.25 -19.21
N LEU A 328 12.28 -14.92 -18.17
CA LEU A 328 12.12 -16.39 -18.15
C LEU A 328 10.86 -16.85 -18.88
N THR A 329 9.91 -15.96 -19.09
CA THR A 329 8.65 -16.24 -19.77
C THR A 329 8.67 -15.84 -21.23
N HIS A 330 9.62 -15.01 -21.64
CA HIS A 330 9.70 -14.43 -22.96
C HIS A 330 10.08 -15.46 -24.02
N TYR A 331 9.23 -15.59 -25.05
CA TYR A 331 9.54 -16.40 -26.21
C TYR A 331 10.47 -15.66 -27.16
N THR A 332 11.72 -16.10 -27.28
CA THR A 332 12.61 -15.64 -28.34
C THR A 332 12.62 -16.64 -29.49
N GLN A 333 12.39 -16.15 -30.70
CA GLN A 333 12.35 -16.98 -31.90
C GLN A 333 13.69 -17.69 -32.16
N SER A 334 14.79 -17.15 -31.65
CA SER A 334 16.14 -17.69 -31.78
C SER A 334 16.43 -18.90 -30.89
N THR A 335 15.78 -19.03 -29.74
CA THR A 335 16.03 -20.13 -28.80
C THR A 335 15.00 -21.24 -28.88
N GLN A 336 13.80 -20.97 -29.49
CA GLN A 336 12.62 -21.84 -29.45
C GLN A 336 12.31 -22.41 -28.05
N ALA A 337 12.95 -21.86 -27.04
CA ALA A 337 12.81 -22.24 -25.65
C ALA A 337 11.48 -21.69 -25.13
N ARG A 338 10.46 -22.50 -25.28
CA ARG A 338 9.13 -22.32 -24.69
C ARG A 338 9.20 -22.81 -23.25
N ASP A 339 9.92 -22.08 -22.40
CA ASP A 339 10.43 -22.80 -21.24
C ASP A 339 9.60 -22.54 -19.99
N TYR A 340 8.39 -23.17 -19.93
CA TYR A 340 7.73 -23.39 -18.65
C TYR A 340 8.71 -24.01 -17.61
N LYS A 341 9.74 -24.76 -18.06
CA LYS A 341 10.78 -25.34 -17.20
C LYS A 341 11.66 -24.27 -16.56
N ALA A 342 11.97 -23.18 -17.27
CA ALA A 342 12.74 -22.07 -16.69
C ALA A 342 11.94 -21.41 -15.57
N GLN A 343 10.65 -21.17 -15.74
CA GLN A 343 9.76 -20.67 -14.69
C GLN A 343 9.73 -21.63 -13.48
N VAL A 344 9.55 -22.93 -13.73
CA VAL A 344 9.55 -23.97 -12.69
C VAL A 344 10.88 -23.98 -11.93
N THR A 345 12.00 -23.98 -12.64
CA THR A 345 13.34 -23.99 -12.02
C THR A 345 13.55 -22.75 -11.14
N TRP A 346 13.14 -21.57 -11.61
CA TRP A 346 13.25 -20.34 -10.84
C TRP A 346 12.38 -20.40 -9.59
N VAL A 347 11.11 -20.84 -9.70
CA VAL A 347 10.23 -20.97 -8.53
C VAL A 347 10.74 -22.01 -7.55
N GLN A 348 11.29 -23.12 -8.01
CA GLN A 348 11.93 -24.10 -7.12
C GLN A 348 13.13 -23.51 -6.37
N THR A 349 13.92 -22.65 -7.02
CA THR A 349 15.00 -21.90 -6.37
C THR A 349 14.44 -20.91 -5.33
N CYS A 350 13.34 -20.22 -5.66
CA CYS A 350 12.62 -19.37 -4.70
C CYS A 350 12.13 -20.18 -3.50
N LEU A 351 11.50 -21.32 -3.72
CA LEU A 351 11.02 -22.20 -2.64
C LEU A 351 12.14 -22.67 -1.71
N GLY A 352 13.34 -22.93 -2.28
CA GLY A 352 14.53 -23.26 -1.49
C GLY A 352 15.04 -22.10 -0.61
N THR A 353 14.87 -20.87 -1.06
CA THR A 353 15.38 -19.65 -0.37
C THR A 353 14.32 -18.97 0.48
N VAL A 354 13.14 -18.75 -0.08
CA VAL A 354 12.01 -18.01 0.51
C VAL A 354 11.14 -18.94 1.37
N GLY A 355 11.08 -20.22 1.00
CA GLY A 355 10.25 -21.24 1.63
C GLY A 355 8.78 -21.18 1.19
N ASN A 356 8.03 -22.20 1.59
CA ASN A 356 6.61 -22.36 1.26
C ASN A 356 5.73 -21.71 2.35
N SER A 357 4.62 -21.11 1.96
CA SER A 357 3.62 -20.59 2.90
C SER A 357 2.30 -20.29 2.22
N LYS A 358 1.20 -20.39 2.96
CA LYS A 358 -0.10 -19.87 2.52
C LYS A 358 -0.10 -18.36 2.29
N TYR A 359 0.84 -17.63 2.85
CA TYR A 359 1.00 -16.18 2.67
C TYR A 359 1.92 -15.79 1.50
N ILE A 360 2.21 -16.72 0.59
CA ILE A 360 3.02 -16.48 -0.60
C ILE A 360 2.32 -17.08 -1.81
N ALA A 361 2.26 -16.32 -2.90
CA ALA A 361 1.73 -16.78 -4.18
C ALA A 361 2.66 -16.35 -5.32
N TYR A 362 2.89 -17.27 -6.28
CA TYR A 362 3.72 -17.04 -7.46
C TYR A 362 2.85 -16.86 -8.69
N PHE A 363 3.14 -15.83 -9.49
CA PHE A 363 2.45 -15.56 -10.75
C PHE A 363 3.44 -15.53 -11.89
N GLY A 364 3.12 -16.26 -12.97
CA GLY A 364 3.96 -16.38 -14.15
C GLY A 364 3.34 -15.73 -15.37
N GLY A 365 4.04 -15.83 -16.48
CA GLY A 365 3.50 -15.62 -17.80
C GLY A 365 3.70 -14.24 -18.44
N GLY A 366 3.87 -13.14 -17.73
CA GLY A 366 3.89 -11.83 -18.35
C GLY A 366 2.65 -11.57 -19.25
N LEU A 367 2.30 -10.33 -19.50
CA LEU A 367 1.15 -9.95 -20.34
C LEU A 367 1.58 -9.00 -21.46
N LYS A 368 0.84 -9.04 -22.57
CA LYS A 368 1.01 -8.14 -23.71
C LYS A 368 -0.09 -7.10 -23.71
N TYR A 369 0.30 -5.86 -23.84
CA TYR A 369 -0.60 -4.71 -23.96
C TYR A 369 -0.25 -3.84 -25.14
N TYR A 370 -1.22 -3.10 -25.65
CA TYR A 370 -0.93 -1.97 -26.53
C TYR A 370 -0.58 -0.74 -25.70
N ASN A 371 0.55 -0.10 -26.02
CA ASN A 371 0.88 1.19 -25.42
C ASN A 371 0.07 2.33 -26.07
N GLU A 372 0.24 3.57 -25.57
CA GLU A 372 -0.45 4.77 -26.08
C GLU A 372 -0.21 5.02 -27.57
N ASN A 373 0.90 4.53 -28.13
CA ASN A 373 1.24 4.65 -29.55
C ASN A 373 0.72 3.46 -30.39
N GLY A 374 -0.06 2.55 -29.80
CA GLY A 374 -0.58 1.37 -30.47
C GLY A 374 0.44 0.24 -30.71
N ASN A 375 1.63 0.34 -30.13
CA ASN A 375 2.64 -0.72 -30.24
C ASN A 375 2.40 -1.78 -29.18
N LEU A 376 2.55 -3.06 -29.58
CA LEU A 376 2.47 -4.19 -28.65
C LEU A 376 3.69 -4.21 -27.74
N GLN A 377 3.46 -4.24 -26.43
CA GLN A 377 4.51 -4.22 -25.41
C GLN A 377 4.29 -5.32 -24.39
N ASP A 378 5.38 -5.99 -24.00
CA ASP A 378 5.38 -6.98 -22.94
C ASP A 378 5.43 -6.27 -21.57
N SER A 379 4.61 -6.74 -20.63
CA SER A 379 4.52 -6.20 -19.28
C SER A 379 4.61 -7.31 -18.24
N ASP A 380 5.02 -6.94 -17.07
CA ASP A 380 4.89 -7.77 -15.87
C ASP A 380 3.40 -7.96 -15.51
N VAL A 381 3.08 -8.98 -14.69
CA VAL A 381 1.69 -9.37 -14.48
C VAL A 381 1.14 -8.93 -13.12
N VAL A 382 2.02 -8.75 -12.13
CA VAL A 382 1.60 -8.64 -10.73
C VAL A 382 0.64 -7.48 -10.47
N GLY A 383 0.85 -6.33 -11.11
CA GLY A 383 -0.04 -5.18 -11.00
C GLY A 383 -1.46 -5.49 -11.50
N THR A 384 -1.57 -6.13 -12.66
CA THR A 384 -2.86 -6.56 -13.23
C THR A 384 -3.57 -7.57 -12.32
N ILE A 385 -2.82 -8.55 -11.78
CA ILE A 385 -3.36 -9.58 -10.89
C ILE A 385 -3.86 -8.97 -9.57
N VAL A 386 -3.13 -8.00 -9.04
CA VAL A 386 -3.55 -7.27 -7.84
C VAL A 386 -4.84 -6.50 -8.10
N GLY A 387 -4.93 -5.77 -9.21
CA GLY A 387 -6.15 -5.07 -9.63
C GLY A 387 -7.34 -6.01 -9.76
N LEU A 388 -7.16 -7.14 -10.45
CA LEU A 388 -8.18 -8.17 -10.61
C LEU A 388 -8.66 -8.74 -9.26
N GLY A 389 -7.70 -9.06 -8.38
CA GLY A 389 -7.99 -9.59 -7.04
C GLY A 389 -8.74 -8.60 -6.17
N ASP A 390 -8.38 -7.33 -6.21
CA ASP A 390 -9.01 -6.27 -5.42
C ASP A 390 -10.39 -5.88 -5.96
N ALA A 391 -10.58 -5.83 -7.27
CA ALA A 391 -11.89 -5.67 -7.88
C ALA A 391 -12.84 -6.81 -7.49
N SER A 392 -12.36 -8.06 -7.60
CA SER A 392 -13.14 -9.23 -7.18
C SER A 392 -13.48 -9.19 -5.69
N ALA A 393 -12.55 -8.76 -4.82
CA ALA A 393 -12.80 -8.63 -3.39
C ALA A 393 -13.86 -7.57 -3.08
N THR A 394 -13.81 -6.46 -3.77
CA THR A 394 -14.76 -5.35 -3.58
C THR A 394 -16.16 -5.71 -4.06
N GLN A 395 -16.26 -6.46 -5.17
CA GLN A 395 -17.54 -6.79 -5.79
C GLN A 395 -18.19 -8.05 -5.21
N TYR A 396 -17.41 -9.08 -4.88
CA TYR A 396 -17.90 -10.41 -4.53
C TYR A 396 -17.43 -10.92 -3.16
N GLY A 397 -16.58 -10.15 -2.48
CA GLY A 397 -15.91 -10.56 -1.26
C GLY A 397 -14.55 -11.24 -1.49
N PRO A 398 -13.62 -11.12 -0.52
CA PRO A 398 -12.25 -11.64 -0.65
C PRO A 398 -12.20 -13.19 -0.65
N TRP A 399 -13.27 -13.84 -0.22
CA TRP A 399 -13.43 -15.31 -0.20
C TRP A 399 -13.78 -15.92 -1.56
N LYS A 400 -14.14 -15.13 -2.55
CA LYS A 400 -14.36 -15.63 -3.91
C LYS A 400 -13.05 -15.70 -4.67
N SER A 401 -12.85 -16.80 -5.43
CA SER A 401 -11.70 -16.93 -6.32
C SER A 401 -11.78 -15.88 -7.44
N PHE A 402 -10.68 -15.22 -7.72
CA PHE A 402 -10.55 -14.26 -8.83
C PHE A 402 -9.83 -14.88 -10.05
N ALA A 403 -9.97 -16.19 -10.25
CA ALA A 403 -9.47 -16.93 -11.39
C ALA A 403 -10.64 -17.57 -12.16
N GLY A 404 -10.34 -18.13 -13.35
CA GLY A 404 -11.31 -18.79 -14.22
C GLY A 404 -12.14 -17.83 -15.07
N MET A 405 -13.08 -18.39 -15.84
CA MET A 405 -13.84 -17.66 -16.87
C MET A 405 -14.72 -16.53 -16.32
N ASN A 406 -15.21 -16.67 -15.09
CA ASN A 406 -16.18 -15.72 -14.54
C ASN A 406 -15.53 -14.46 -13.92
N ARG A 407 -14.36 -14.59 -13.32
CA ARG A 407 -13.72 -13.52 -12.53
C ARG A 407 -12.24 -13.32 -12.84
N GLY A 408 -11.63 -14.23 -13.63
CA GLY A 408 -10.22 -14.17 -13.98
C GLY A 408 -9.91 -13.44 -15.29
N VAL A 409 -10.91 -12.92 -15.99
CA VAL A 409 -10.74 -12.29 -17.30
C VAL A 409 -10.02 -10.94 -17.18
N ILE A 410 -9.02 -10.74 -18.04
CA ILE A 410 -8.20 -9.53 -18.14
C ILE A 410 -8.53 -8.87 -19.49
N GLY A 411 -9.47 -7.93 -19.47
CA GLY A 411 -10.11 -7.40 -20.69
C GLY A 411 -9.20 -6.53 -21.56
N ASP A 412 -8.15 -5.93 -21.00
CA ASP A 412 -7.23 -5.03 -21.71
C ASP A 412 -5.92 -5.70 -22.16
N ALA A 413 -5.71 -6.97 -21.79
CA ALA A 413 -4.53 -7.73 -22.21
C ALA A 413 -4.79 -8.43 -23.56
N VAL A 414 -3.83 -8.32 -24.47
CA VAL A 414 -3.86 -9.02 -25.77
C VAL A 414 -3.60 -10.52 -25.60
N GLY A 415 -2.80 -10.90 -24.61
CA GLY A 415 -2.48 -12.29 -24.33
C GLY A 415 -1.27 -12.43 -23.39
N PRO A 416 -0.93 -13.66 -22.98
CA PRO A 416 0.30 -13.93 -22.24
C PRO A 416 1.53 -13.71 -23.14
N VAL A 417 2.66 -13.36 -22.55
CA VAL A 417 3.97 -13.28 -23.21
C VAL A 417 4.47 -14.69 -23.54
N CYS A 418 4.24 -15.64 -22.63
CA CYS A 418 4.53 -17.05 -22.85
C CYS A 418 3.57 -17.69 -23.86
N PRO A 419 3.85 -18.92 -24.34
CA PRO A 419 2.88 -19.70 -25.12
C PRO A 419 1.57 -19.86 -24.37
N ASN A 420 0.45 -19.92 -25.09
CA ASN A 420 -0.84 -20.20 -24.46
C ASN A 420 -0.90 -21.63 -23.93
N TYR A 421 -0.61 -21.83 -22.66
CA TYR A 421 -0.73 -23.13 -21.97
C TYR A 421 -2.19 -23.57 -21.77
N GLY A 422 -3.16 -22.69 -22.01
CA GLY A 422 -4.58 -23.03 -21.99
C GLY A 422 -5.08 -23.83 -23.18
N SER A 423 -4.24 -24.03 -24.23
CA SER A 423 -4.60 -24.87 -25.36
C SER A 423 -4.58 -26.38 -24.98
N PRO A 424 -5.47 -27.23 -25.55
CA PRO A 424 -5.54 -28.65 -25.20
C PRO A 424 -4.22 -29.40 -25.36
N SER A 425 -3.42 -29.03 -26.34
CA SER A 425 -2.10 -29.66 -26.59
C SER A 425 -1.03 -29.34 -25.52
N ARG A 426 -1.31 -28.44 -24.58
CA ARG A 426 -0.36 -27.95 -23.59
C ARG A 426 -0.84 -28.10 -22.14
N TYR A 427 -1.91 -28.84 -21.91
CA TYR A 427 -2.41 -29.06 -20.55
C TYR A 427 -1.39 -29.67 -19.60
N ASN A 428 -0.52 -30.57 -20.07
CA ASN A 428 0.54 -31.16 -19.25
C ASN A 428 1.55 -30.11 -18.77
N GLU A 429 1.84 -29.09 -19.59
CA GLU A 429 2.72 -27.98 -19.24
C GLU A 429 2.04 -27.10 -18.19
N LEU A 430 0.76 -26.79 -18.39
CA LEU A 430 -0.05 -26.02 -17.44
C LEU A 430 -0.18 -26.73 -16.09
N ASN A 431 -0.42 -28.03 -16.10
CA ASN A 431 -0.48 -28.85 -14.88
C ASN A 431 0.88 -28.85 -14.14
N THR A 432 1.98 -28.91 -14.87
CA THR A 432 3.32 -28.85 -14.27
C THR A 432 3.58 -27.50 -13.62
N LEU A 433 3.14 -26.38 -14.24
CA LEU A 433 3.21 -25.05 -13.66
C LEU A 433 2.37 -24.98 -12.37
N ALA A 434 1.13 -25.44 -12.40
CA ALA A 434 0.23 -25.45 -11.25
C ALA A 434 0.76 -26.33 -10.08
N GLN A 435 1.34 -27.49 -10.38
CA GLN A 435 1.98 -28.37 -9.39
C GLN A 435 3.20 -27.71 -8.71
N ASN A 436 3.84 -26.78 -9.40
CA ASN A 436 4.95 -25.97 -8.87
C ASN A 436 4.50 -24.59 -8.36
N TYR A 437 3.22 -24.43 -8.00
CA TYR A 437 2.61 -23.24 -7.40
C TYR A 437 2.60 -21.99 -8.30
N ILE A 438 2.74 -22.14 -9.62
CA ILE A 438 2.74 -21.02 -10.56
C ILE A 438 1.31 -20.81 -11.05
N ASN A 439 0.76 -19.64 -10.73
CA ASN A 439 -0.53 -19.18 -11.21
C ASN A 439 -0.33 -18.54 -12.59
N GLU A 440 -0.87 -19.19 -13.65
CA GLU A 440 -0.55 -18.83 -15.03
C GLU A 440 -1.73 -18.15 -15.73
N MET A 441 -1.42 -17.23 -16.64
CA MET A 441 -2.37 -16.63 -17.56
C MET A 441 -2.52 -17.49 -18.80
N VAL A 442 -3.78 -17.68 -19.21
CA VAL A 442 -4.12 -18.47 -20.41
C VAL A 442 -5.08 -17.71 -21.31
N ILE A 443 -5.17 -18.13 -22.58
CA ILE A 443 -6.24 -17.71 -23.48
C ILE A 443 -7.22 -18.87 -23.60
N LYS A 444 -8.49 -18.60 -23.31
CA LYS A 444 -9.61 -19.54 -23.48
C LYS A 444 -10.72 -18.89 -24.31
N ASP A 445 -11.46 -19.73 -25.01
CA ASP A 445 -12.70 -19.33 -25.66
C ASP A 445 -13.81 -19.24 -24.61
N THR A 446 -14.42 -18.07 -24.49
CA THR A 446 -15.59 -17.87 -23.64
C THR A 446 -16.85 -17.86 -24.50
N PRO A 447 -17.99 -18.39 -24.00
CA PRO A 447 -19.21 -18.51 -24.79
C PRO A 447 -19.70 -17.15 -25.35
N ASP A 448 -19.51 -16.09 -24.58
CA ASP A 448 -20.11 -14.77 -24.87
C ASP A 448 -19.16 -13.80 -25.58
N ALA A 449 -17.84 -13.94 -25.43
CA ALA A 449 -16.87 -12.95 -25.90
C ALA A 449 -15.69 -13.54 -26.72
N GLY A 450 -15.74 -14.83 -27.05
CA GLY A 450 -14.68 -15.50 -27.81
C GLY A 450 -13.38 -15.63 -27.01
N LYS A 451 -12.23 -15.49 -27.67
CA LYS A 451 -10.92 -15.66 -27.04
C LYS A 451 -10.60 -14.54 -26.07
N GLN A 452 -10.43 -14.89 -24.81
CA GLN A 452 -10.06 -13.94 -23.75
C GLN A 452 -8.84 -14.41 -22.97
N THR A 453 -8.03 -13.45 -22.57
CA THR A 453 -6.91 -13.67 -21.63
C THR A 453 -7.45 -13.71 -20.22
N MET A 454 -7.04 -14.69 -19.41
CA MET A 454 -7.52 -14.82 -18.05
C MET A 454 -6.48 -15.49 -17.13
N LEU A 455 -6.54 -15.18 -15.85
CA LEU A 455 -5.89 -15.93 -14.79
C LEU A 455 -6.62 -17.28 -14.63
N TRP A 456 -5.90 -18.40 -14.73
CA TRP A 456 -6.54 -19.72 -14.71
C TRP A 456 -6.58 -20.34 -13.31
N HIS A 457 -5.51 -20.19 -12.54
CA HIS A 457 -5.37 -20.69 -11.18
C HIS A 457 -5.18 -19.57 -10.18
N CYS A 458 -5.49 -19.86 -8.90
CA CYS A 458 -5.30 -18.91 -7.81
C CYS A 458 -4.87 -19.65 -6.52
N PHE A 459 -3.63 -20.14 -6.54
CA PHE A 459 -3.04 -20.95 -5.47
C PHE A 459 -1.98 -20.18 -4.69
N SER A 460 -1.91 -20.47 -3.39
CA SER A 460 -0.77 -20.14 -2.55
C SER A 460 0.35 -21.20 -2.71
N SER A 461 1.52 -20.92 -2.15
CA SER A 461 2.62 -21.91 -2.11
C SER A 461 2.52 -22.89 -0.93
N GLN A 462 1.32 -23.13 -0.40
CA GLN A 462 1.09 -24.08 0.69
C GLN A 462 1.38 -25.51 0.24
N VAL A 463 2.28 -26.20 0.95
CA VAL A 463 2.66 -27.59 0.66
C VAL A 463 1.55 -28.56 1.02
N LYS A 464 0.86 -28.33 2.13
CA LYS A 464 -0.25 -29.18 2.55
C LYS A 464 -1.37 -29.10 1.53
N GLN A 465 -1.94 -30.26 1.22
CA GLN A 465 -3.11 -30.38 0.33
C GLN A 465 -4.39 -30.14 1.13
N ASP A 466 -4.45 -28.96 1.79
CA ASP A 466 -5.61 -28.48 2.51
C ASP A 466 -6.25 -27.28 1.79
N SER A 467 -7.35 -26.78 2.31
CA SER A 467 -8.07 -25.66 1.71
C SER A 467 -7.27 -24.35 1.69
N GLU A 468 -6.27 -24.18 2.57
CA GLU A 468 -5.40 -23.01 2.59
C GLU A 468 -4.43 -22.94 1.40
N ARG A 469 -4.41 -23.96 0.56
CA ARG A 469 -3.82 -23.91 -0.78
C ARG A 469 -4.50 -22.87 -1.68
N PHE A 470 -5.78 -22.61 -1.49
CA PHE A 470 -6.53 -21.64 -2.28
C PHE A 470 -6.41 -20.23 -1.68
N LEU A 471 -6.01 -19.25 -2.50
CA LEU A 471 -5.89 -17.85 -2.04
C LEU A 471 -7.21 -17.26 -1.56
N SER A 472 -8.35 -17.72 -2.07
CA SER A 472 -9.67 -17.32 -1.60
C SER A 472 -9.86 -17.64 -0.10
N ILE A 473 -9.43 -18.82 0.34
CA ILE A 473 -9.52 -19.22 1.74
C ILE A 473 -8.53 -18.43 2.62
N VAL A 474 -7.31 -18.23 2.13
CA VAL A 474 -6.33 -17.41 2.85
C VAL A 474 -6.84 -15.97 3.03
N ARG A 475 -7.46 -15.41 1.98
CA ARG A 475 -8.05 -14.07 2.02
C ARG A 475 -9.26 -13.99 2.94
N LEU A 476 -10.09 -15.05 3.02
CA LEU A 476 -11.17 -15.16 4.03
C LEU A 476 -10.58 -15.11 5.46
N ASN A 477 -9.51 -15.88 5.72
CA ASN A 477 -8.83 -15.87 7.02
C ASN A 477 -8.32 -14.48 7.40
N LEU A 478 -7.72 -13.77 6.45
CA LEU A 478 -7.26 -12.39 6.66
C LEU A 478 -8.42 -11.43 6.89
N TYR A 479 -9.54 -11.60 6.17
CA TYR A 479 -10.74 -10.80 6.37
C TYR A 479 -11.31 -10.99 7.78
N LEU A 480 -11.50 -12.25 8.20
CA LEU A 480 -11.98 -12.57 9.55
C LEU A 480 -11.07 -11.96 10.63
N LYS A 481 -9.75 -12.06 10.46
CA LYS A 481 -8.79 -11.47 11.38
C LYS A 481 -8.94 -9.95 11.47
N LYS A 482 -9.03 -9.26 10.31
CA LYS A 482 -9.17 -7.80 10.24
C LYS A 482 -10.54 -7.30 10.73
N PHE A 483 -11.58 -8.10 10.57
CA PHE A 483 -12.91 -7.83 11.09
C PHE A 483 -12.96 -7.99 12.62
N LEU A 484 -12.47 -9.13 13.14
CA LEU A 484 -12.56 -9.44 14.57
C LEU A 484 -11.71 -8.52 15.45
N ARG A 485 -10.55 -8.09 14.95
CA ARG A 485 -9.60 -7.25 15.71
C ARG A 485 -10.21 -5.95 16.24
N PRO A 486 -10.82 -5.07 15.43
CA PRO A 486 -11.42 -3.84 15.94
C PRO A 486 -12.60 -4.11 16.88
N VAL A 487 -13.39 -5.14 16.61
CA VAL A 487 -14.51 -5.55 17.48
C VAL A 487 -13.98 -5.94 18.86
N LEU A 488 -12.99 -6.83 18.92
CA LEU A 488 -12.42 -7.29 20.18
C LEU A 488 -11.68 -6.18 20.95
N ASN A 489 -11.02 -5.29 20.23
CA ASN A 489 -10.31 -4.15 20.85
C ASN A 489 -11.24 -3.19 21.62
N LYS A 490 -12.52 -3.08 21.24
CA LYS A 490 -13.50 -2.27 21.97
C LYS A 490 -13.75 -2.77 23.39
N TYR A 491 -13.52 -4.07 23.62
CA TYR A 491 -13.80 -4.72 24.89
C TYR A 491 -12.58 -4.87 25.80
N ILE A 492 -11.44 -4.35 25.39
CA ILE A 492 -10.26 -4.24 26.27
C ILE A 492 -10.59 -3.23 27.37
N GLU A 493 -10.26 -3.54 28.63
CA GLU A 493 -10.60 -2.80 29.86
C GLU A 493 -12.09 -2.87 30.26
N GLU A 494 -12.95 -3.55 29.49
CA GLU A 494 -14.32 -3.84 29.94
C GLU A 494 -14.36 -4.95 31.00
N PRO A 495 -15.37 -5.00 31.90
CA PRO A 495 -15.50 -6.06 32.89
C PRO A 495 -15.50 -7.45 32.23
N ASN A 496 -14.62 -8.33 32.69
CA ASN A 496 -14.44 -9.67 32.12
C ASN A 496 -15.46 -10.66 32.72
N VAL A 497 -16.69 -10.56 32.26
CA VAL A 497 -17.84 -11.36 32.71
C VAL A 497 -18.72 -11.78 31.51
N TRP A 498 -19.55 -12.81 31.69
CA TRP A 498 -20.41 -13.37 30.64
C TRP A 498 -21.33 -12.36 29.95
N SER A 499 -21.79 -11.30 30.63
CA SER A 499 -22.57 -10.24 29.97
C SER A 499 -21.75 -9.47 28.92
N THR A 500 -20.46 -9.28 29.14
CA THR A 500 -19.54 -8.70 28.15
C THR A 500 -19.25 -9.68 27.02
N TRP A 501 -19.03 -10.98 27.32
CA TRP A 501 -18.82 -12.01 26.32
C TRP A 501 -20.03 -12.18 25.40
N LYS A 502 -21.24 -12.05 25.94
CA LYS A 502 -22.48 -12.04 25.15
C LYS A 502 -22.56 -10.81 24.23
N ARG A 503 -22.14 -9.63 24.70
CA ARG A 503 -22.09 -8.42 23.83
C ARG A 503 -21.12 -8.61 22.68
N ILE A 504 -19.94 -9.17 22.90
CA ILE A 504 -18.96 -9.51 21.85
C ILE A 504 -19.61 -10.42 20.81
N TRP A 505 -20.26 -11.50 21.24
CA TRP A 505 -20.96 -12.43 20.37
C TRP A 505 -22.03 -11.73 19.52
N LEU A 506 -22.87 -10.91 20.15
CA LEU A 506 -23.95 -10.19 19.46
C LEU A 506 -23.43 -9.19 18.41
N GLU A 507 -22.22 -8.66 18.59
CA GLU A 507 -21.57 -7.79 17.60
C GLU A 507 -20.93 -8.59 16.45
N VAL A 508 -20.40 -9.77 16.73
CA VAL A 508 -19.71 -10.62 15.73
C VAL A 508 -20.71 -11.43 14.87
N LYS A 509 -21.78 -11.92 15.49
CA LYS A 509 -22.75 -12.85 14.87
C LYS A 509 -23.32 -12.37 13.52
N PRO A 510 -23.81 -11.14 13.36
CA PRO A 510 -24.41 -10.70 12.09
C PRO A 510 -23.46 -10.80 10.90
N THR A 511 -22.18 -10.51 11.11
CA THR A 511 -21.17 -10.63 10.04
C THR A 511 -20.87 -12.08 9.71
N LEU A 512 -20.81 -12.97 10.70
CA LEU A 512 -20.62 -14.40 10.45
C LEU A 512 -21.82 -15.01 9.72
N ASP A 513 -23.05 -14.61 10.08
CA ASP A 513 -24.27 -15.03 9.38
C ASP A 513 -24.23 -14.58 7.90
N SER A 514 -23.86 -13.30 7.64
CA SER A 514 -23.70 -12.78 6.27
C SER A 514 -22.66 -13.57 5.47
N LEU A 515 -21.55 -13.99 6.08
CA LEU A 515 -20.54 -14.79 5.40
C LEU A 515 -21.04 -16.20 5.01
N VAL A 516 -21.99 -16.75 5.77
CA VAL A 516 -22.67 -18.01 5.38
C VAL A 516 -23.62 -17.75 4.22
N ASP A 517 -24.42 -16.69 4.27
CA ASP A 517 -25.38 -16.31 3.22
C ASP A 517 -24.67 -15.98 1.88
N GLU A 518 -23.41 -15.52 1.94
CA GLU A 518 -22.59 -15.17 0.78
C GLU A 518 -21.69 -16.32 0.28
N ASP A 519 -21.88 -17.54 0.78
CA ASP A 519 -21.06 -18.73 0.47
C ASP A 519 -19.56 -18.52 0.75
N ALA A 520 -19.19 -17.75 1.76
CA ALA A 520 -17.82 -17.66 2.23
C ALA A 520 -17.45 -18.88 3.08
N MET A 521 -18.42 -19.38 3.81
CA MET A 521 -18.37 -20.61 4.61
C MET A 521 -19.73 -21.29 4.61
N THR A 522 -19.76 -22.61 4.79
CA THR A 522 -21.04 -23.35 4.85
C THR A 522 -21.69 -23.32 6.22
N GLU A 523 -20.89 -23.32 7.26
CA GLU A 523 -21.33 -23.22 8.65
C GLU A 523 -20.20 -22.72 9.53
N TYR A 524 -20.56 -22.19 10.69
CA TYR A 524 -19.60 -21.83 11.72
C TYR A 524 -20.10 -22.17 13.12
N THR A 525 -19.14 -22.26 14.05
CA THR A 525 -19.40 -22.41 15.49
C THR A 525 -18.54 -21.41 16.25
N TRP A 526 -19.20 -20.56 17.03
CA TRP A 526 -18.53 -19.68 17.97
C TRP A 526 -18.56 -20.29 19.36
N MET A 527 -17.41 -20.44 19.99
CA MET A 527 -17.25 -20.96 21.34
C MET A 527 -16.52 -19.91 22.17
N GLY A 528 -17.25 -19.16 22.96
CA GLY A 528 -16.72 -18.06 23.79
C GLY A 528 -17.53 -17.88 25.07
N ASP A 529 -18.25 -18.94 25.50
CA ASP A 529 -19.08 -18.97 26.72
C ASP A 529 -20.06 -17.80 26.81
N GLN A 530 -20.59 -17.38 25.63
CA GLN A 530 -21.49 -16.23 25.48
C GLN A 530 -22.88 -16.46 26.13
N ASP A 531 -23.25 -17.71 26.39
CA ASP A 531 -24.51 -18.11 27.00
C ASP A 531 -24.34 -18.54 28.46
N ALA A 532 -23.12 -18.45 29.00
CA ALA A 532 -22.84 -18.77 30.40
C ALA A 532 -23.60 -17.83 31.36
N THR A 533 -24.06 -18.38 32.45
CA THR A 533 -24.76 -17.65 33.52
C THR A 533 -24.05 -17.83 34.88
N SER A 534 -23.13 -18.77 34.95
CA SER A 534 -22.33 -19.09 36.13
C SER A 534 -20.90 -19.50 35.73
N TRP A 535 -20.00 -19.58 36.71
CA TRP A 535 -18.63 -20.08 36.50
C TRP A 535 -18.58 -21.57 36.18
N ASP A 536 -19.61 -22.33 36.57
CA ASP A 536 -19.73 -23.77 36.32
C ASP A 536 -20.19 -24.09 34.89
N ASP A 537 -20.74 -23.11 34.16
CA ASP A 537 -21.24 -23.25 32.78
C ASP A 537 -20.12 -23.06 31.70
N LEU A 538 -18.89 -22.78 32.12
CA LEU A 538 -17.82 -22.44 31.20
C LEU A 538 -17.27 -23.66 30.47
N SER A 539 -17.04 -23.53 29.17
CA SER A 539 -16.49 -24.56 28.28
C SER A 539 -15.12 -24.23 27.69
N VAL A 540 -14.84 -22.95 27.49
CA VAL A 540 -13.62 -22.45 26.85
C VAL A 540 -12.80 -21.61 27.82
N ASN A 541 -13.47 -20.80 28.64
CA ASN A 541 -12.83 -19.97 29.66
C ASN A 541 -12.93 -20.65 31.04
N ASN A 542 -12.21 -20.12 32.01
CA ASN A 542 -12.30 -20.54 33.40
C ASN A 542 -12.24 -19.32 34.32
N GLU A 543 -12.72 -19.47 35.55
CA GLU A 543 -12.78 -18.38 36.53
C GLU A 543 -11.37 -17.80 36.83
N ALA A 544 -10.35 -18.65 36.88
CA ALA A 544 -9.00 -18.23 37.21
C ALA A 544 -8.42 -17.31 36.12
N ASP A 545 -8.60 -17.66 34.85
CA ASP A 545 -8.17 -16.83 33.72
C ASP A 545 -9.01 -15.54 33.61
N ALA A 546 -10.32 -15.63 33.84
CA ALA A 546 -11.19 -14.46 33.82
C ALA A 546 -10.80 -13.45 34.91
N ARG A 547 -10.46 -13.92 36.13
CA ARG A 547 -9.93 -13.08 37.23
C ARG A 547 -8.56 -12.48 36.94
N GLN A 548 -7.80 -13.05 35.98
CA GLN A 548 -6.55 -12.48 35.46
C GLN A 548 -6.77 -11.55 34.26
N GLY A 549 -8.00 -11.23 33.92
CA GLY A 549 -8.34 -10.37 32.77
C GLY A 549 -8.24 -11.06 31.41
N LYS A 550 -8.21 -12.42 31.37
CA LYS A 550 -8.10 -13.18 30.11
C LYS A 550 -9.48 -13.62 29.64
N TYR A 551 -9.76 -13.40 28.37
CA TYR A 551 -10.91 -13.95 27.65
C TYR A 551 -10.44 -14.68 26.39
N ARG A 552 -11.06 -15.83 26.12
CA ARG A 552 -10.79 -16.65 24.94
C ARG A 552 -12.08 -16.96 24.22
N ALA A 553 -12.05 -16.79 22.88
CA ALA A 553 -13.10 -17.30 22.00
C ALA A 553 -12.46 -18.12 20.87
N ILE A 554 -13.18 -19.13 20.40
CA ILE A 554 -12.77 -20.01 19.32
C ILE A 554 -13.85 -19.93 18.23
N LEU A 555 -13.46 -19.50 17.05
CA LEU A 555 -14.29 -19.58 15.84
C LEU A 555 -13.86 -20.81 15.04
N LYS A 556 -14.78 -21.76 14.84
CA LYS A 556 -14.63 -22.88 13.90
C LYS A 556 -15.57 -22.63 12.75
N TYR A 557 -15.12 -22.88 11.53
CA TYR A 557 -15.96 -22.76 10.36
C TYR A 557 -15.59 -23.82 9.32
N LYS A 558 -16.52 -24.13 8.42
CA LYS A 558 -16.27 -24.96 7.24
C LYS A 558 -16.17 -24.06 6.01
N ASP A 559 -15.03 -24.10 5.39
CA ASP A 559 -14.70 -23.32 4.20
C ASP A 559 -15.36 -23.85 2.92
N VAL A 560 -15.48 -22.98 1.92
CA VAL A 560 -15.98 -23.30 0.58
C VAL A 560 -14.83 -23.20 -0.40
N VAL A 561 -14.33 -24.35 -0.84
CA VAL A 561 -13.23 -24.41 -1.81
C VAL A 561 -13.73 -24.20 -3.24
N PRO A 562 -12.97 -23.53 -4.12
CA PRO A 562 -13.32 -23.43 -5.52
C PRO A 562 -13.32 -24.79 -6.22
N MET A 563 -14.29 -25.02 -7.11
CA MET A 563 -14.37 -26.22 -7.93
C MET A 563 -13.17 -26.31 -8.88
N GLN A 564 -12.45 -27.41 -8.87
CA GLN A 564 -11.25 -27.64 -9.69
C GLN A 564 -11.46 -28.63 -10.82
N GLU A 565 -12.38 -29.58 -10.65
CA GLU A 565 -12.67 -30.62 -11.62
C GLU A 565 -14.17 -30.79 -11.80
N VAL A 566 -14.60 -30.91 -13.05
CA VAL A 566 -15.98 -31.18 -13.42
C VAL A 566 -15.97 -32.39 -14.36
N THR A 567 -16.58 -33.48 -13.89
CA THR A 567 -16.78 -34.68 -14.72
C THR A 567 -18.25 -34.77 -15.09
N MET A 568 -18.54 -34.94 -16.38
CA MET A 568 -19.90 -35.14 -16.87
C MET A 568 -19.96 -36.48 -17.63
N GLU A 569 -20.84 -37.35 -17.22
CA GLU A 569 -21.15 -38.59 -17.92
C GLU A 569 -22.38 -38.40 -18.81
N ILE A 570 -22.25 -38.63 -20.11
CA ILE A 570 -23.36 -38.63 -21.05
C ILE A 570 -23.71 -40.08 -21.40
N VAL A 571 -24.87 -40.51 -20.97
CA VAL A 571 -25.39 -41.86 -21.30
C VAL A 571 -26.41 -41.72 -22.41
N ILE A 572 -26.13 -42.36 -23.56
CA ILE A 572 -27.07 -42.45 -24.68
C ILE A 572 -27.83 -43.75 -24.54
N ASP A 573 -29.07 -43.70 -24.15
CA ASP A 573 -29.96 -44.87 -24.05
C ASP A 573 -30.62 -45.12 -25.41
N ALA A 574 -30.08 -46.09 -26.14
CA ALA A 574 -30.66 -46.50 -27.43
C ALA A 574 -31.68 -47.65 -27.17
N ALA A 575 -32.82 -47.65 -27.83
CA ALA A 575 -33.99 -48.47 -27.59
C ALA A 575 -33.76 -50.02 -27.60
N SER A 576 -32.51 -50.49 -27.71
CA SER A 576 -32.17 -51.91 -27.60
C SER A 576 -30.77 -52.24 -27.05
N LYS A 577 -29.91 -51.27 -26.75
CA LYS A 577 -28.63 -51.45 -26.04
C LYS A 577 -28.21 -50.14 -25.42
N ALA A 578 -28.02 -50.11 -24.11
CA ALA A 578 -27.35 -49.00 -23.43
C ALA A 578 -25.88 -48.90 -23.94
N VAL A 579 -25.54 -47.80 -24.57
CA VAL A 579 -24.17 -47.45 -24.91
C VAL A 579 -23.78 -46.29 -23.97
N SER A 580 -22.98 -46.58 -22.95
CA SER A 580 -22.41 -45.53 -22.11
C SER A 580 -21.14 -45.01 -22.81
N ILE A 581 -21.15 -43.71 -23.16
CA ILE A 581 -19.93 -43.01 -23.53
C ILE A 581 -19.49 -42.26 -22.28
N VAL A 582 -18.44 -42.76 -21.65
CA VAL A 582 -17.76 -42.02 -20.57
C VAL A 582 -16.68 -41.18 -21.22
N GLU A 583 -16.96 -39.92 -21.49
CA GLU A 583 -15.89 -38.95 -21.75
C GLU A 583 -15.36 -38.46 -20.40
N THR A 584 -14.33 -39.12 -19.93
CA THR A 584 -13.47 -38.58 -18.88
C THR A 584 -12.64 -37.48 -19.52
N SER A 585 -13.01 -36.22 -19.31
CA SER A 585 -12.08 -35.13 -19.57
C SER A 585 -10.97 -35.16 -18.50
N ASN A 586 -9.99 -36.08 -18.71
CA ASN A 586 -8.73 -36.03 -17.97
C ASN A 586 -7.92 -34.79 -18.42
N ASN A 587 -8.50 -33.62 -18.33
CA ASN A 587 -7.90 -32.38 -18.79
C ASN A 587 -7.96 -31.34 -17.68
N LEU A 588 -7.18 -31.59 -16.67
CA LEU A 588 -6.67 -30.54 -15.77
C LEU A 588 -5.19 -30.71 -15.54
#